data_e6cbb9331ac75b58012b14ea5facbb21
#
_entry.id   e6cbb9331ac75b58012b14ea5facbb21
#
_cell.length_a   1.000
_cell.length_b   1.000
_cell.length_c   1.000
_cell.angle_alpha   90.00
_cell.angle_beta   90.00
_cell.angle_gamma   90.00
#
_symmetry.space_group_name_H-M   'P 1'
#
loop_
_entity.id
_entity.type
_entity.pdbx_description
1 polymer ?
#
loop_
_entity_poly.entity_id
_entity_poly.type
_entity_poly.pdbx_seq_one_letter_code
_entity_poly.pdbx_strand_id
1 'polypeptide(L)'
;EDNDLTKPVWKFLKENKFFAMIIPVAYGGLGFSPSAQSKVVTKIASAGHIGLAVTVMVPNSLGPGELLMHYGTQPQRDKYLPKLSSGEMIPCFGLTGLYNGSDATTLIDSAKTDGDEFVVTLNKRYITLAPIADLIGLAIKVDGKITLFLVERDHEGLEIGERHNPMGQPFMNGTIKGTIRLTKDHILGGEEQLGKGWQMLVECLSVGRAISLPALGTAAAMVSAVASGSYARTRKQFGMSIGKMEGVQEPLAEIAYQAYVNMNTQHLINGELQAGESPSALSAMWKYQSTERGRIAVNHAMDVMAGAAIQEGPNNILANTYKSMPIAITVEGANILSRSLVTFGGGLMRSHPHLRNLVDAIQDEKTGSFLKHLGLMIGHTVSNFGKALTRNRYALFAFTSNMVLTLGAKYKRSEYISSRMADIFSIRVMCSGIEALNQDDMRDYTLKRLHNEELQAYKDVEKELPLVAGLLVKLVRKVNFMRRIHISPEDNATASRYITEKSFFVNQMLTKIHVSGRLSELVECYINNRHEQTVQEVDSK
;
A
#
# COMPACT_ATOMS: atom_id res chain seq x y z
N GLU A 1 9.86 23.57 -16.70
CA GLU A 1 10.09 22.89 -17.98
C GLU A 1 10.51 21.43 -17.77
N ASP A 2 11.22 21.09 -16.68
CA ASP A 2 11.74 19.73 -16.47
C ASP A 2 10.81 18.81 -15.65
N ASN A 3 9.57 19.20 -15.43
CA ASN A 3 8.62 18.45 -14.61
C ASN A 3 9.23 17.96 -13.27
N ASP A 4 9.85 18.88 -12.54
CA ASP A 4 10.52 18.65 -11.26
C ASP A 4 10.00 19.62 -10.19
N LEU A 5 10.33 19.32 -8.95
CA LEU A 5 10.11 20.23 -7.83
C LEU A 5 11.00 21.48 -7.99
N THR A 6 10.51 22.64 -7.59
CA THR A 6 11.28 23.88 -7.67
C THR A 6 12.45 23.89 -6.67
N LYS A 7 13.51 24.65 -6.98
CA LYS A 7 14.69 24.80 -6.12
C LYS A 7 14.34 25.17 -4.66
N PRO A 8 13.41 26.10 -4.38
CA PRO A 8 12.99 26.39 -3.00
C PRO A 8 12.39 25.19 -2.29
N VAL A 9 11.60 24.34 -2.99
CA VAL A 9 11.01 23.13 -2.42
C VAL A 9 12.10 22.11 -2.08
N TRP A 10 13.05 21.88 -2.99
CA TRP A 10 14.22 21.00 -2.71
C TRP A 10 14.98 21.47 -1.48
N LYS A 11 15.27 22.79 -1.39
CA LYS A 11 15.96 23.37 -0.23
C LYS A 11 15.18 23.13 1.05
N PHE A 12 13.87 23.41 1.03
CA PHE A 12 13.00 23.21 2.19
C PHE A 12 12.98 21.73 2.65
N LEU A 13 12.87 20.77 1.74
CA LEU A 13 12.87 19.35 2.05
C LEU A 13 14.16 18.90 2.75
N LYS A 14 15.32 19.36 2.24
CA LYS A 14 16.64 19.05 2.80
C LYS A 14 16.81 19.67 4.20
N GLU A 15 16.58 20.96 4.33
CA GLU A 15 16.74 21.70 5.59
C GLU A 15 15.82 21.18 6.70
N ASN A 16 14.61 20.70 6.35
CA ASN A 16 13.66 20.16 7.30
C ASN A 16 13.71 18.62 7.43
N LYS A 17 14.74 17.98 6.88
CA LYS A 17 15.05 16.55 7.03
C LYS A 17 13.95 15.60 6.57
N PHE A 18 13.20 15.96 5.53
CA PHE A 18 12.14 15.10 4.99
C PHE A 18 12.64 13.77 4.42
N PHE A 19 13.94 13.71 4.05
CA PHE A 19 14.57 12.47 3.58
C PHE A 19 15.10 11.58 4.70
N ALA A 20 15.01 12.02 5.94
CA ALA A 20 15.56 11.37 7.12
C ALA A 20 14.53 11.20 8.25
N MET A 21 13.26 11.05 7.89
CA MET A 21 12.20 10.91 8.90
C MET A 21 12.42 9.70 9.81
N ILE A 22 12.88 8.57 9.25
CA ILE A 22 13.09 7.32 10.00
C ILE A 22 14.50 7.19 10.60
N ILE A 23 15.47 7.96 10.08
CA ILE A 23 16.86 7.87 10.55
C ILE A 23 16.92 8.34 12.00
N PRO A 24 17.62 7.62 12.90
CA PRO A 24 17.72 7.98 14.31
C PRO A 24 18.33 9.37 14.55
N VAL A 25 17.92 10.00 15.63
CA VAL A 25 18.44 11.31 16.05
C VAL A 25 19.96 11.29 16.26
N ALA A 26 20.53 10.16 16.69
CA ALA A 26 21.96 9.97 16.86
C ALA A 26 22.76 10.19 15.56
N TYR A 27 22.15 9.98 14.39
CA TYR A 27 22.73 10.24 13.06
C TYR A 27 22.18 11.53 12.43
N GLY A 28 21.51 12.38 13.22
CA GLY A 28 20.99 13.66 12.77
C GLY A 28 19.60 13.59 12.10
N GLY A 29 18.94 12.43 12.06
CA GLY A 29 17.59 12.25 11.54
C GLY A 29 16.49 12.69 12.52
N LEU A 30 15.23 12.41 12.18
CA LEU A 30 14.06 12.78 13.00
C LEU A 30 13.59 11.64 13.93
N GLY A 31 13.96 10.38 13.66
CA GLY A 31 13.57 9.22 14.46
C GLY A 31 12.05 9.01 14.55
N PHE A 32 11.31 9.32 13.48
CA PHE A 32 9.85 9.24 13.48
C PHE A 32 9.39 7.78 13.58
N SER A 33 8.31 7.60 14.33
CA SER A 33 7.58 6.34 14.36
C SER A 33 6.83 6.11 13.03
N PRO A 34 6.46 4.85 12.72
CA PRO A 34 5.62 4.52 11.56
C PRO A 34 4.35 5.38 11.47
N SER A 35 3.70 5.61 12.60
CA SER A 35 2.49 6.45 12.67
C SER A 35 2.78 7.92 12.31
N ALA A 36 3.91 8.48 12.76
CA ALA A 36 4.29 9.86 12.43
C ALA A 36 4.61 10.00 10.94
N GLN A 37 5.40 9.07 10.38
CA GLN A 37 5.71 9.02 8.95
C GLN A 37 4.44 8.93 8.10
N SER A 38 3.52 8.02 8.44
CA SER A 38 2.23 7.86 7.75
C SER A 38 1.42 9.16 7.72
N LYS A 39 1.37 9.89 8.85
CA LYS A 39 0.66 11.18 8.94
C LYS A 39 1.29 12.25 8.05
N VAL A 40 2.61 12.35 8.01
CA VAL A 40 3.32 13.32 7.16
C VAL A 40 3.04 13.03 5.69
N VAL A 41 3.21 11.78 5.25
CA VAL A 41 2.94 11.40 3.85
C VAL A 41 1.47 11.64 3.48
N THR A 42 0.53 11.28 4.34
CA THR A 42 -0.91 11.54 4.14
C THR A 42 -1.18 13.04 3.97
N LYS A 43 -0.57 13.88 4.81
CA LYS A 43 -0.76 15.33 4.76
C LYS A 43 -0.25 15.93 3.44
N ILE A 44 0.94 15.53 2.98
CA ILE A 44 1.52 15.99 1.71
C ILE A 44 0.66 15.50 0.52
N ALA A 45 0.31 14.22 0.50
CA ALA A 45 -0.48 13.64 -0.58
C ALA A 45 -1.86 14.29 -0.70
N SER A 46 -2.48 14.62 0.44
CA SER A 46 -3.80 15.27 0.48
C SER A 46 -3.82 16.69 -0.07
N ALA A 47 -2.66 17.33 -0.20
CA ALA A 47 -2.54 18.64 -0.87
C ALA A 47 -2.57 18.54 -2.41
N GLY A 48 -2.76 17.34 -2.96
CA GLY A 48 -2.71 17.11 -4.42
C GLY A 48 -1.27 17.01 -4.97
N HIS A 49 -0.26 17.04 -4.11
CA HIS A 49 1.16 16.97 -4.49
C HIS A 49 1.70 15.54 -4.36
N ILE A 50 1.15 14.61 -5.14
CA ILE A 50 1.54 13.20 -5.07
C ILE A 50 3.00 12.98 -5.46
N GLY A 51 3.51 13.72 -6.47
CA GLY A 51 4.93 13.68 -6.83
C GLY A 51 5.84 14.06 -5.66
N LEU A 52 5.49 15.09 -4.89
CA LEU A 52 6.19 15.47 -3.67
C LEU A 52 6.10 14.37 -2.59
N ALA A 53 4.92 13.79 -2.40
CA ALA A 53 4.74 12.71 -1.46
C ALA A 53 5.61 11.48 -1.80
N VAL A 54 5.68 11.10 -3.10
CA VAL A 54 6.55 10.03 -3.59
C VAL A 54 8.03 10.37 -3.38
N THR A 55 8.45 11.61 -3.66
CA THR A 55 9.81 12.10 -3.44
C THR A 55 10.23 11.96 -1.98
N VAL A 56 9.35 12.29 -1.04
CA VAL A 56 9.63 12.21 0.41
C VAL A 56 9.55 10.77 0.93
N MET A 57 8.59 9.96 0.45
CA MET A 57 8.39 8.63 1.01
C MET A 57 9.49 7.64 0.62
N VAL A 58 10.04 7.73 -0.60
CA VAL A 58 11.00 6.73 -1.10
C VAL A 58 12.28 6.66 -0.26
N PRO A 59 12.96 7.74 0.12
CA PRO A 59 14.10 7.68 1.02
C PRO A 59 13.79 7.04 2.38
N ASN A 60 12.54 7.14 2.83
CA ASN A 60 12.07 6.68 4.13
C ASN A 60 11.39 5.28 4.11
N SER A 61 11.31 4.61 2.97
CA SER A 61 10.63 3.31 2.88
C SER A 61 11.27 2.31 1.91
N LEU A 62 12.08 2.78 0.99
CA LEU A 62 12.71 1.96 -0.06
C LEU A 62 14.16 2.40 -0.32
N GLY A 63 14.68 3.30 0.46
CA GLY A 63 16.03 3.82 0.30
C GLY A 63 17.08 3.01 1.07
N PRO A 64 18.38 3.22 0.76
CA PRO A 64 19.47 2.64 1.52
C PRO A 64 19.46 3.00 3.01
N GLY A 65 18.81 4.09 3.42
CA GLY A 65 18.79 4.55 4.81
C GLY A 65 18.27 3.51 5.80
N GLU A 66 17.11 2.89 5.53
CA GLU A 66 16.54 1.83 6.38
C GLU A 66 17.44 0.58 6.39
N LEU A 67 17.91 0.18 5.22
CA LEU A 67 18.83 -0.96 5.09
C LEU A 67 20.15 -0.73 5.84
N LEU A 68 20.70 0.48 5.79
CA LEU A 68 21.90 0.86 6.55
C LEU A 68 21.68 0.79 8.06
N MET A 69 20.53 1.23 8.55
CA MET A 69 20.22 1.16 9.98
C MET A 69 20.18 -0.28 10.50
N HIS A 70 19.59 -1.19 9.74
CA HIS A 70 19.41 -2.58 10.16
C HIS A 70 20.64 -3.46 9.90
N TYR A 71 21.30 -3.26 8.76
CA TYR A 71 22.34 -4.19 8.27
C TYR A 71 23.71 -3.54 8.03
N GLY A 72 23.78 -2.22 7.90
CA GLY A 72 25.03 -1.52 7.62
C GLY A 72 26.10 -1.82 8.68
N THR A 73 27.36 -1.93 8.26
CA THR A 73 28.49 -1.93 9.21
C THR A 73 28.58 -0.58 9.91
N GLN A 74 29.25 -0.52 11.07
CA GLN A 74 29.43 0.76 11.75
C GLN A 74 30.10 1.83 10.87
N PRO A 75 31.17 1.52 10.11
CA PRO A 75 31.76 2.49 9.17
C PRO A 75 30.78 2.96 8.09
N GLN A 76 29.94 2.07 7.54
CA GLN A 76 28.93 2.45 6.55
C GLN A 76 27.86 3.37 7.15
N ARG A 77 27.38 3.08 8.36
CA ARG A 77 26.41 3.95 9.07
C ARG A 77 27.00 5.33 9.32
N ASP A 78 28.22 5.40 9.84
CA ASP A 78 28.89 6.66 10.18
C ASP A 78 29.21 7.50 8.94
N LYS A 79 29.49 6.85 7.80
CA LYS A 79 29.75 7.52 6.53
C LYS A 79 28.48 8.09 5.89
N TYR A 80 27.39 7.30 5.85
CA TYR A 80 26.24 7.62 5.00
C TYR A 80 25.05 8.22 5.76
N LEU A 81 24.71 7.73 6.96
CA LEU A 81 23.49 8.19 7.65
C LEU A 81 23.50 9.69 7.97
N PRO A 82 24.61 10.31 8.41
CA PRO A 82 24.64 11.77 8.62
C PRO A 82 24.42 12.56 7.32
N LYS A 83 24.99 12.10 6.21
CA LYS A 83 24.83 12.76 4.90
C LYS A 83 23.42 12.64 4.34
N LEU A 84 22.78 11.48 4.52
CA LEU A 84 21.36 11.28 4.21
C LEU A 84 20.47 12.18 5.09
N SER A 85 20.82 12.32 6.36
CA SER A 85 20.07 13.13 7.32
C SER A 85 20.15 14.63 7.05
N SER A 86 21.30 15.11 6.61
CA SER A 86 21.48 16.51 6.23
C SER A 86 20.90 16.86 4.86
N GLY A 87 20.56 15.83 4.05
CA GLY A 87 20.21 16.01 2.65
C GLY A 87 21.41 16.35 1.73
N GLU A 88 22.64 16.20 2.23
CA GLU A 88 23.86 16.27 1.41
C GLU A 88 23.83 15.17 0.34
N MET A 89 23.41 13.96 0.72
CA MET A 89 23.17 12.85 -0.20
C MET A 89 21.68 12.50 -0.27
N ILE A 90 21.19 12.30 -1.49
CA ILE A 90 19.84 11.77 -1.75
C ILE A 90 19.97 10.30 -2.16
N PRO A 91 19.25 9.36 -1.53
CA PRO A 91 19.33 7.96 -1.86
C PRO A 91 18.31 7.54 -2.92
N CYS A 92 18.66 6.50 -3.70
CA CYS A 92 17.69 5.71 -4.46
C CYS A 92 17.99 4.21 -4.37
N PHE A 93 17.08 3.37 -4.88
CA PHE A 93 17.26 1.92 -4.84
C PHE A 93 16.98 1.27 -6.19
N GLY A 94 18.03 0.72 -6.81
CA GLY A 94 17.99 0.04 -8.10
C GLY A 94 17.67 -1.45 -7.95
N LEU A 95 16.37 -1.80 -7.89
CA LEU A 95 15.89 -3.18 -7.86
C LEU A 95 15.35 -3.62 -9.22
N THR A 96 14.38 -2.88 -9.76
CA THR A 96 13.68 -3.21 -11.00
C THR A 96 14.59 -3.05 -12.21
N GLY A 97 14.56 -4.04 -13.10
CA GLY A 97 15.32 -4.05 -14.36
C GLY A 97 14.43 -4.34 -15.57
N LEU A 98 15.05 -4.71 -16.70
CA LEU A 98 14.32 -4.97 -17.95
C LEU A 98 13.38 -6.17 -17.86
N TYR A 99 13.74 -7.20 -17.12
CA TYR A 99 13.03 -8.49 -17.09
C TYR A 99 12.47 -8.86 -15.73
N ASN A 100 12.67 -8.02 -14.72
CA ASN A 100 12.13 -8.20 -13.39
C ASN A 100 11.31 -6.98 -12.95
N GLY A 101 10.18 -7.26 -12.34
CA GLY A 101 9.28 -6.26 -11.76
C GLY A 101 8.76 -6.76 -10.41
N SER A 102 7.50 -7.18 -10.36
CA SER A 102 6.90 -7.75 -9.14
C SER A 102 7.59 -9.03 -8.64
N ASP A 103 8.17 -9.83 -9.54
CA ASP A 103 9.08 -10.91 -9.18
C ASP A 103 10.53 -10.40 -9.18
N ALA A 104 10.98 -9.93 -8.03
CA ALA A 104 12.36 -9.48 -7.85
C ALA A 104 13.37 -10.64 -7.92
N THR A 105 12.96 -11.89 -7.77
CA THR A 105 13.86 -13.05 -7.83
C THR A 105 14.34 -13.36 -9.25
N THR A 106 13.61 -12.89 -10.28
CA THR A 106 13.99 -13.03 -11.70
C THR A 106 15.01 -12.00 -12.18
N LEU A 107 15.55 -11.20 -11.26
CA LEU A 107 16.66 -10.29 -11.53
C LEU A 107 17.75 -10.94 -12.38
N ILE A 108 18.13 -10.31 -13.49
CA ILE A 108 19.16 -10.82 -14.43
C ILE A 108 20.52 -10.15 -14.24
N ASP A 109 20.55 -8.96 -13.64
CA ASP A 109 21.81 -8.26 -13.37
C ASP A 109 22.67 -9.15 -12.46
N SER A 110 23.75 -9.70 -13.02
CA SER A 110 24.60 -10.67 -12.34
C SER A 110 26.04 -10.19 -12.38
N ALA A 111 26.72 -10.36 -11.26
CA ALA A 111 28.15 -10.12 -11.16
C ALA A 111 28.93 -11.33 -11.61
N LYS A 112 30.04 -11.07 -12.31
CA LYS A 112 31.12 -12.04 -12.50
C LYS A 112 32.23 -11.67 -11.52
N THR A 113 32.70 -12.64 -10.74
CA THR A 113 33.86 -12.46 -9.87
C THR A 113 35.13 -12.41 -10.70
N ASP A 114 35.93 -11.38 -10.51
CA ASP A 114 37.23 -11.16 -11.16
C ASP A 114 38.27 -10.78 -10.09
N GLY A 115 38.96 -11.78 -9.55
CA GLY A 115 39.80 -11.63 -8.37
C GLY A 115 38.96 -11.26 -7.13
N ASP A 116 39.28 -10.11 -6.53
CA ASP A 116 38.54 -9.56 -5.37
C ASP A 116 37.39 -8.60 -5.76
N GLU A 117 37.12 -8.48 -7.06
CA GLU A 117 36.09 -7.59 -7.59
C GLU A 117 34.91 -8.33 -8.17
N PHE A 118 33.76 -7.63 -8.19
CA PHE A 118 32.52 -8.04 -8.84
C PHE A 118 32.29 -7.15 -10.07
N VAL A 119 32.39 -7.71 -11.25
CA VAL A 119 32.12 -6.99 -12.51
C VAL A 119 30.66 -7.18 -12.88
N VAL A 120 29.92 -6.10 -12.97
CA VAL A 120 28.47 -6.11 -13.20
C VAL A 120 28.12 -5.25 -14.39
N THR A 121 27.37 -5.83 -15.36
CA THR A 121 26.65 -5.04 -16.36
C THR A 121 25.20 -4.95 -15.92
N LEU A 122 24.70 -3.75 -15.68
CA LEU A 122 23.37 -3.51 -15.14
C LEU A 122 22.53 -2.59 -16.02
N ASN A 123 21.20 -2.80 -15.97
CA ASN A 123 20.22 -1.93 -16.61
C ASN A 123 18.96 -1.87 -15.76
N LYS A 124 18.96 -0.96 -14.80
CA LYS A 124 17.84 -0.69 -13.91
C LYS A 124 16.93 0.36 -14.51
N ARG A 125 15.62 0.21 -14.32
CA ARG A 125 14.62 1.12 -14.86
C ARG A 125 13.50 1.41 -13.86
N TYR A 126 12.80 2.51 -14.10
CA TYR A 126 11.75 3.02 -13.21
C TYR A 126 12.24 3.33 -11.80
N ILE A 127 13.50 3.78 -11.69
CA ILE A 127 14.12 4.05 -10.39
C ILE A 127 13.78 5.46 -9.95
N THR A 128 12.95 5.56 -8.91
CA THR A 128 12.59 6.84 -8.32
C THR A 128 13.82 7.48 -7.68
N LEU A 129 14.00 8.78 -7.92
CA LEU A 129 15.12 9.62 -7.55
C LEU A 129 16.44 9.33 -8.28
N ALA A 130 16.56 8.33 -9.15
CA ALA A 130 17.80 8.05 -9.88
C ALA A 130 18.42 9.29 -10.54
N PRO A 131 17.68 10.17 -11.23
CA PRO A 131 18.27 11.33 -11.88
C PRO A 131 19.05 12.27 -10.95
N ILE A 132 18.74 12.27 -9.66
CA ILE A 132 19.31 13.18 -8.65
C ILE A 132 19.96 12.46 -7.46
N ALA A 133 19.93 11.13 -7.45
CA ALA A 133 20.50 10.36 -6.34
C ALA A 133 22.02 10.46 -6.27
N ASP A 134 22.54 10.57 -5.07
CA ASP A 134 23.97 10.57 -4.76
C ASP A 134 24.44 9.22 -4.23
N LEU A 135 23.55 8.50 -3.52
CA LEU A 135 23.79 7.14 -3.00
C LEU A 135 22.77 6.17 -3.59
N ILE A 136 23.27 5.13 -4.25
CA ILE A 136 22.47 4.16 -4.97
C ILE A 136 22.62 2.79 -4.30
N GLY A 137 21.52 2.26 -3.75
CA GLY A 137 21.44 0.86 -3.38
C GLY A 137 21.18 0.01 -4.62
N LEU A 138 21.96 -1.00 -4.88
CA LEU A 138 21.82 -1.89 -6.03
C LEU A 138 21.58 -3.32 -5.60
N ALA A 139 20.52 -3.94 -6.11
CA ALA A 139 20.31 -5.38 -5.98
C ALA A 139 20.90 -6.09 -7.20
N ILE A 140 21.86 -7.00 -6.98
CA ILE A 140 22.62 -7.70 -8.01
C ILE A 140 22.77 -9.17 -7.59
N LYS A 141 22.72 -10.11 -8.53
CA LYS A 141 23.04 -11.51 -8.25
C LYS A 141 24.55 -11.75 -8.24
N VAL A 142 25.03 -12.37 -7.18
CA VAL A 142 26.37 -12.95 -7.08
C VAL A 142 26.18 -14.45 -6.84
N ASP A 143 26.74 -15.28 -7.68
CA ASP A 143 26.58 -16.76 -7.63
C ASP A 143 25.10 -17.19 -7.50
N GLY A 144 24.24 -16.53 -8.27
CA GLY A 144 22.80 -16.81 -8.29
C GLY A 144 22.00 -16.28 -7.10
N LYS A 145 22.63 -15.68 -6.09
CA LYS A 145 21.98 -15.11 -4.90
C LYS A 145 22.00 -13.59 -4.93
N ILE A 146 20.92 -12.96 -4.48
CA ILE A 146 20.82 -11.50 -4.43
C ILE A 146 21.73 -10.95 -3.34
N THR A 147 22.58 -10.02 -3.70
CA THR A 147 23.44 -9.22 -2.82
C THR A 147 23.08 -7.75 -3.01
N LEU A 148 23.10 -6.97 -1.92
CA LEU A 148 22.87 -5.54 -1.96
C LEU A 148 24.19 -4.79 -1.89
N PHE A 149 24.37 -3.83 -2.80
CA PHE A 149 25.54 -2.98 -2.86
C PHE A 149 25.18 -1.51 -2.65
N LEU A 150 26.09 -0.75 -2.08
CA LEU A 150 26.02 0.70 -1.95
C LEU A 150 27.02 1.31 -2.93
N VAL A 151 26.51 2.14 -3.85
CA VAL A 151 27.33 2.75 -4.91
C VAL A 151 27.08 4.27 -4.91
N GLU A 152 28.13 5.06 -4.90
CA GLU A 152 28.03 6.51 -5.06
C GLU A 152 27.84 6.87 -6.54
N ARG A 153 27.21 8.02 -6.81
CA ARG A 153 26.81 8.45 -8.15
C ARG A 153 27.98 8.57 -9.13
N ASP A 154 29.13 8.98 -8.65
CA ASP A 154 30.36 9.23 -9.43
C ASP A 154 31.22 7.97 -9.65
N HIS A 155 30.69 6.80 -9.28
CA HIS A 155 31.39 5.53 -9.47
C HIS A 155 31.66 5.28 -10.94
N GLU A 156 32.92 4.90 -11.26
CA GLU A 156 33.38 4.65 -12.61
C GLU A 156 32.54 3.60 -13.34
N GLY A 157 32.09 3.91 -14.54
CA GLY A 157 31.26 3.04 -15.37
C GLY A 157 29.77 3.05 -15.04
N LEU A 158 29.31 3.80 -14.01
CA LEU A 158 27.92 4.01 -13.70
C LEU A 158 27.34 5.17 -14.50
N GLU A 159 26.21 4.95 -15.15
CA GLU A 159 25.52 5.96 -15.95
C GLU A 159 24.09 6.14 -15.47
N ILE A 160 23.70 7.38 -15.21
CA ILE A 160 22.29 7.75 -15.06
C ILE A 160 21.73 8.00 -16.46
N GLY A 161 20.78 7.18 -16.86
CA GLY A 161 20.22 7.21 -18.21
C GLY A 161 18.94 8.06 -18.33
N GLU A 162 18.02 7.60 -19.16
CA GLU A 162 16.79 8.33 -19.46
C GLU A 162 15.97 8.62 -18.21
N ARG A 163 15.45 9.85 -18.17
CA ARG A 163 14.42 10.25 -17.22
C ARG A 163 13.05 9.81 -17.72
N HIS A 164 12.25 9.22 -16.85
CA HIS A 164 10.86 8.90 -17.12
C HIS A 164 9.93 10.02 -16.65
N ASN A 165 8.70 10.00 -17.18
CA ASN A 165 7.64 10.94 -16.83
C ASN A 165 6.40 10.19 -16.33
N PRO A 166 6.39 9.72 -15.06
CA PRO A 166 5.30 8.90 -14.53
C PRO A 166 3.99 9.68 -14.44
N MET A 167 3.08 9.44 -15.39
CA MET A 167 1.75 10.08 -15.45
C MET A 167 1.78 11.62 -15.38
N GLY A 168 2.87 12.24 -15.86
CA GLY A 168 3.03 13.69 -15.80
C GLY A 168 3.27 14.26 -14.41
N GLN A 169 3.57 13.44 -13.42
CA GLN A 169 3.78 13.91 -12.05
C GLN A 169 5.20 14.43 -11.85
N PRO A 170 5.38 15.57 -11.15
CA PRO A 170 6.68 16.21 -10.95
C PRO A 170 7.50 15.49 -9.89
N PHE A 171 8.08 14.36 -10.23
CA PHE A 171 9.11 13.70 -9.43
C PHE A 171 10.15 13.00 -10.30
N MET A 172 11.36 12.90 -9.78
CA MET A 172 12.47 12.30 -10.49
C MET A 172 12.33 10.79 -10.54
N ASN A 173 12.38 10.24 -11.76
CA ASN A 173 12.38 8.81 -12.02
C ASN A 173 13.18 8.55 -13.28
N GLY A 174 14.00 7.49 -13.33
CA GLY A 174 14.86 7.26 -14.47
C GLY A 174 15.48 5.86 -14.51
N THR A 175 16.49 5.72 -15.35
CA THR A 175 17.27 4.49 -15.51
C THR A 175 18.65 4.63 -14.88
N ILE A 176 19.22 3.50 -14.47
CA ILE A 176 20.62 3.37 -14.04
C ILE A 176 21.22 2.22 -14.83
N LYS A 177 22.30 2.45 -15.54
CA LYS A 177 22.92 1.46 -16.42
C LYS A 177 24.44 1.58 -16.38
N GLY A 178 25.12 0.61 -16.96
CA GLY A 178 26.56 0.64 -17.10
C GLY A 178 27.22 -0.70 -16.81
N THR A 179 28.54 -0.71 -16.93
CA THR A 179 29.39 -1.81 -16.47
C THR A 179 30.32 -1.27 -15.39
N ILE A 180 30.12 -1.75 -14.17
CA ILE A 180 30.83 -1.26 -12.99
C ILE A 180 31.63 -2.38 -12.33
N ARG A 181 32.69 -1.99 -11.61
CA ARG A 181 33.51 -2.86 -10.79
C ARG A 181 33.28 -2.56 -9.32
N LEU A 182 32.82 -3.53 -8.56
CA LEU A 182 32.50 -3.41 -7.14
C LEU A 182 33.44 -4.28 -6.32
N THR A 183 33.82 -3.81 -5.15
CA THR A 183 34.61 -4.58 -4.16
C THR A 183 33.72 -5.05 -3.02
N LYS A 184 34.27 -5.83 -2.09
CA LYS A 184 33.59 -6.27 -0.88
C LYS A 184 33.11 -5.10 0.01
N ASP A 185 33.81 -3.95 -0.04
CA ASP A 185 33.46 -2.75 0.72
C ASP A 185 32.14 -2.10 0.27
N HIS A 186 31.75 -2.35 -0.99
CA HIS A 186 30.47 -1.90 -1.52
C HIS A 186 29.29 -2.78 -1.03
N ILE A 187 29.54 -3.97 -0.47
CA ILE A 187 28.46 -4.83 0.02
C ILE A 187 27.81 -4.16 1.24
N LEU A 188 26.50 -3.95 1.17
CA LEU A 188 25.75 -3.45 2.33
C LEU A 188 25.85 -4.45 3.49
N GLY A 189 26.38 -4.00 4.60
CA GLY A 189 26.63 -4.82 5.78
C GLY A 189 27.90 -5.65 5.74
N GLY A 190 28.74 -5.48 4.69
CA GLY A 190 30.01 -6.17 4.54
C GLY A 190 29.91 -7.58 3.97
N GLU A 191 31.07 -8.26 3.87
CA GLU A 191 31.19 -9.55 3.21
C GLU A 191 30.26 -10.65 3.80
N GLU A 192 29.97 -10.58 5.08
CA GLU A 192 29.07 -11.52 5.76
C GLU A 192 27.63 -11.49 5.21
N GLN A 193 27.25 -10.41 4.53
CA GLN A 193 25.93 -10.24 3.92
C GLN A 193 25.87 -10.65 2.44
N LEU A 194 26.97 -11.17 1.90
CA LEU A 194 26.99 -11.70 0.53
C LEU A 194 25.91 -12.79 0.35
N GLY A 195 25.07 -12.65 -0.67
CA GLY A 195 23.98 -13.57 -0.99
C GLY A 195 22.74 -13.49 -0.07
N LYS A 196 22.71 -12.59 0.93
CA LYS A 196 21.58 -12.43 1.87
C LYS A 196 20.63 -11.28 1.50
N GLY A 197 20.84 -10.62 0.39
CA GLY A 197 20.09 -9.42 -0.03
C GLY A 197 18.59 -9.66 -0.14
N TRP A 198 18.13 -10.86 -0.51
CA TRP A 198 16.71 -11.18 -0.57
C TRP A 198 16.03 -11.10 0.81
N GLN A 199 16.66 -11.64 1.85
CA GLN A 199 16.14 -11.54 3.20
C GLN A 199 16.05 -10.09 3.67
N MET A 200 17.12 -9.30 3.46
CA MET A 200 17.16 -7.88 3.81
C MET A 200 16.03 -7.08 3.14
N LEU A 201 15.81 -7.33 1.85
CA LEU A 201 14.73 -6.70 1.10
C LEU A 201 13.34 -7.05 1.64
N VAL A 202 13.09 -8.33 1.93
CA VAL A 202 11.78 -8.77 2.44
C VAL A 202 11.49 -8.16 3.80
N GLU A 203 12.46 -8.06 4.67
CA GLU A 203 12.30 -7.51 6.02
C GLU A 203 12.05 -5.99 5.98
N CYS A 204 12.92 -5.21 5.35
CA CYS A 204 12.78 -3.75 5.29
C CYS A 204 11.57 -3.30 4.44
N LEU A 205 11.40 -3.85 3.24
CA LEU A 205 10.27 -3.47 2.37
C LEU A 205 8.89 -3.77 2.97
N SER A 206 8.81 -4.69 3.94
CA SER A 206 7.52 -5.02 4.56
C SER A 206 6.95 -3.88 5.40
N VAL A 207 7.79 -3.16 6.13
CA VAL A 207 7.35 -2.02 6.97
C VAL A 207 6.98 -0.83 6.09
N GLY A 208 7.87 -0.41 5.20
CA GLY A 208 7.65 0.73 4.30
C GLY A 208 6.39 0.56 3.44
N ARG A 209 6.13 -0.66 2.94
CA ARG A 209 4.92 -0.98 2.17
C ARG A 209 3.62 -0.75 2.94
N ALA A 210 3.60 -0.95 4.25
CA ALA A 210 2.40 -0.72 5.07
C ALA A 210 2.13 0.77 5.37
N ILE A 211 3.12 1.63 5.15
CA ILE A 211 3.08 3.05 5.52
C ILE A 211 2.87 3.94 4.29
N SER A 212 3.79 3.87 3.34
CA SER A 212 3.96 4.88 2.29
C SER A 212 2.81 4.91 1.28
N LEU A 213 2.58 3.82 0.57
CA LEU A 213 1.51 3.76 -0.43
C LEU A 213 0.11 3.73 0.18
N PRO A 214 -0.12 3.06 1.33
CA PRO A 214 -1.38 3.18 2.04
C PRO A 214 -1.72 4.61 2.45
N ALA A 215 -0.73 5.42 2.83
CA ALA A 215 -0.95 6.83 3.12
C ALA A 215 -1.45 7.61 1.89
N LEU A 216 -0.94 7.30 0.68
CA LEU A 216 -1.45 7.88 -0.58
C LEU A 216 -2.91 7.47 -0.84
N GLY A 217 -3.23 6.18 -0.71
CA GLY A 217 -4.59 5.68 -0.91
C GLY A 217 -5.58 6.25 0.11
N THR A 218 -5.17 6.38 1.36
CA THR A 218 -5.97 6.98 2.43
C THR A 218 -6.18 8.48 2.21
N ALA A 219 -5.14 9.22 1.80
CA ALA A 219 -5.25 10.62 1.45
C ALA A 219 -6.23 10.83 0.27
N ALA A 220 -6.09 10.01 -0.78
CA ALA A 220 -6.97 10.05 -1.95
C ALA A 220 -8.45 9.85 -1.57
N ALA A 221 -8.74 8.86 -0.73
CA ALA A 221 -10.11 8.60 -0.27
C ALA A 221 -10.68 9.74 0.59
N MET A 222 -9.87 10.27 1.53
CA MET A 222 -10.31 11.39 2.39
C MET A 222 -10.53 12.68 1.62
N VAL A 223 -9.61 13.05 0.70
CA VAL A 223 -9.78 14.24 -0.13
C VAL A 223 -11.01 14.09 -1.03
N SER A 224 -11.20 12.91 -1.63
CA SER A 224 -12.39 12.62 -2.43
C SER A 224 -13.68 12.81 -1.62
N ALA A 225 -13.73 12.33 -0.39
CA ALA A 225 -14.89 12.46 0.48
C ALA A 225 -15.17 13.93 0.85
N VAL A 226 -14.15 14.68 1.27
CA VAL A 226 -14.30 16.07 1.67
C VAL A 226 -14.64 16.96 0.45
N ALA A 227 -13.96 16.79 -0.67
CA ALA A 227 -14.18 17.60 -1.88
C ALA A 227 -15.57 17.34 -2.48
N SER A 228 -15.91 16.06 -2.76
CA SER A 228 -17.19 15.71 -3.38
C SER A 228 -18.37 15.96 -2.44
N GLY A 229 -18.21 15.71 -1.14
CA GLY A 229 -19.25 16.00 -0.14
C GLY A 229 -19.55 17.49 -0.02
N SER A 230 -18.51 18.34 0.07
CA SER A 230 -18.66 19.80 0.11
C SER A 230 -19.24 20.33 -1.20
N TYR A 231 -18.76 19.83 -2.35
CA TYR A 231 -19.29 20.19 -3.67
C TYR A 231 -20.77 19.82 -3.80
N ALA A 232 -21.14 18.57 -3.48
CA ALA A 232 -22.51 18.08 -3.60
C ALA A 232 -23.49 18.82 -2.69
N ARG A 233 -23.03 19.31 -1.53
CA ARG A 233 -23.83 20.13 -0.63
C ARG A 233 -24.09 21.53 -1.20
N THR A 234 -23.09 22.15 -1.81
CA THR A 234 -23.15 23.54 -2.27
C THR A 234 -23.71 23.67 -3.68
N ARG A 235 -23.39 22.73 -4.58
CA ARG A 235 -23.85 22.73 -5.97
C ARG A 235 -25.33 22.44 -6.06
N LYS A 236 -26.08 23.27 -6.79
CA LYS A 236 -27.51 23.09 -7.05
C LYS A 236 -27.78 22.82 -8.52
N GLN A 237 -28.64 21.86 -8.78
CA GLN A 237 -29.25 21.60 -10.07
C GLN A 237 -30.73 21.24 -9.86
N PHE A 238 -31.57 21.56 -10.85
CA PHE A 238 -33.02 21.28 -10.75
C PHE A 238 -33.67 21.86 -9.47
N GLY A 239 -33.17 23.00 -9.01
CA GLY A 239 -33.72 23.72 -7.83
C GLY A 239 -33.27 23.17 -6.47
N MET A 240 -32.44 22.14 -6.41
CA MET A 240 -31.97 21.53 -5.15
C MET A 240 -30.47 21.24 -5.16
N SER A 241 -29.88 21.07 -3.96
CA SER A 241 -28.50 20.54 -3.82
C SER A 241 -28.41 19.16 -4.45
N ILE A 242 -27.36 18.93 -5.26
CA ILE A 242 -27.17 17.63 -5.93
C ILE A 242 -26.98 16.49 -4.92
N GLY A 243 -26.46 16.76 -3.72
CA GLY A 243 -26.31 15.77 -2.63
C GLY A 243 -27.64 15.25 -2.08
N LYS A 244 -28.79 15.84 -2.48
CA LYS A 244 -30.13 15.34 -2.14
C LYS A 244 -30.74 14.43 -3.21
N MET A 245 -30.08 14.26 -4.35
CA MET A 245 -30.55 13.41 -5.44
C MET A 245 -30.10 11.97 -5.21
N GLU A 246 -31.02 10.99 -5.25
CA GLU A 246 -30.71 9.57 -5.01
C GLU A 246 -29.58 9.05 -5.89
N GLY A 247 -29.58 9.40 -7.19
CA GLY A 247 -28.53 9.00 -8.12
C GLY A 247 -27.13 9.57 -7.79
N VAL A 248 -27.07 10.66 -7.00
CA VAL A 248 -25.79 11.24 -6.50
C VAL A 248 -25.46 10.69 -5.10
N GLN A 249 -26.46 10.35 -4.31
CA GLN A 249 -26.24 9.75 -2.97
C GLN A 249 -25.55 8.40 -3.03
N GLU A 250 -25.80 7.60 -4.07
CA GLU A 250 -25.15 6.29 -4.24
C GLU A 250 -23.61 6.42 -4.38
N PRO A 251 -23.04 7.17 -5.34
CA PRO A 251 -21.60 7.37 -5.41
C PRO A 251 -21.03 8.13 -4.20
N LEU A 252 -21.76 9.06 -3.58
CA LEU A 252 -21.32 9.71 -2.35
C LEU A 252 -21.23 8.72 -1.17
N ALA A 253 -22.17 7.79 -1.06
CA ALA A 253 -22.12 6.73 -0.06
C ALA A 253 -20.93 5.78 -0.29
N GLU A 254 -20.63 5.46 -1.57
CA GLU A 254 -19.43 4.71 -1.94
C GLU A 254 -18.15 5.43 -1.50
N ILE A 255 -18.03 6.73 -1.80
CA ILE A 255 -16.87 7.55 -1.39
C ILE A 255 -16.74 7.58 0.13
N ALA A 256 -17.85 7.81 0.86
CA ALA A 256 -17.86 7.80 2.32
C ALA A 256 -17.39 6.47 2.89
N TYR A 257 -17.88 5.36 2.33
CA TYR A 257 -17.48 4.00 2.69
C TYR A 257 -15.98 3.77 2.51
N GLN A 258 -15.43 4.12 1.34
CA GLN A 258 -14.02 3.92 1.07
C GLN A 258 -13.13 4.78 1.98
N ALA A 259 -13.51 6.03 2.23
CA ALA A 259 -12.79 6.91 3.15
C ALA A 259 -12.84 6.40 4.61
N TYR A 260 -14.00 5.93 5.05
CA TYR A 260 -14.18 5.40 6.40
C TYR A 260 -13.33 4.15 6.65
N VAL A 261 -13.35 3.20 5.70
CA VAL A 261 -12.51 2.00 5.76
C VAL A 261 -11.03 2.38 5.77
N ASN A 262 -10.59 3.23 4.84
CA ASN A 262 -9.17 3.59 4.72
C ASN A 262 -8.66 4.30 5.98
N MET A 263 -9.39 5.28 6.47
CA MET A 263 -8.96 6.07 7.63
C MET A 263 -8.82 5.20 8.90
N ASN A 264 -9.80 4.33 9.16
CA ASN A 264 -9.82 3.54 10.38
C ASN A 264 -8.87 2.34 10.31
N THR A 265 -8.76 1.69 9.14
CA THR A 265 -7.81 0.58 8.97
C THR A 265 -6.36 1.09 8.98
N GLN A 266 -6.07 2.26 8.39
CA GLN A 266 -4.74 2.86 8.49
C GLN A 266 -4.36 3.14 9.94
N HIS A 267 -5.32 3.59 10.75
CA HIS A 267 -5.08 3.81 12.19
C HIS A 267 -4.74 2.51 12.92
N LEU A 268 -5.48 1.43 12.66
CA LEU A 268 -5.19 0.10 13.19
C LEU A 268 -3.79 -0.38 12.80
N ILE A 269 -3.47 -0.37 11.49
CA ILE A 269 -2.18 -0.83 10.97
C ILE A 269 -1.01 -0.03 11.54
N ASN A 270 -1.16 1.29 11.63
CA ASN A 270 -0.13 2.15 12.24
C ASN A 270 0.10 1.80 13.71
N GLY A 271 -0.94 1.39 14.45
CA GLY A 271 -0.84 0.92 15.83
C GLY A 271 -0.03 -0.38 15.94
N GLU A 272 -0.31 -1.38 15.09
CA GLU A 272 0.41 -2.65 15.03
C GLU A 272 1.91 -2.44 14.71
N LEU A 273 2.20 -1.62 13.70
CA LEU A 273 3.59 -1.29 13.35
C LEU A 273 4.33 -0.57 14.49
N GLN A 274 3.64 0.29 15.22
CA GLN A 274 4.25 1.01 16.36
C GLN A 274 4.49 0.08 17.55
N ALA A 275 3.73 -1.01 17.69
CA ALA A 275 3.96 -2.08 18.65
C ALA A 275 5.14 -2.99 18.28
N GLY A 276 5.77 -2.78 17.11
CA GLY A 276 6.91 -3.56 16.63
C GLY A 276 6.51 -4.77 15.77
N GLU A 277 5.22 -4.94 15.49
CA GLU A 277 4.75 -5.99 14.61
C GLU A 277 4.94 -5.60 13.14
N SER A 278 5.54 -6.47 12.33
CA SER A 278 5.71 -6.22 10.88
C SER A 278 5.35 -7.43 10.02
N PRO A 279 4.13 -7.95 10.11
CA PRO A 279 3.73 -9.11 9.33
C PRO A 279 3.62 -8.77 7.85
N SER A 280 4.46 -9.40 7.01
CA SER A 280 4.53 -9.12 5.57
C SER A 280 3.19 -9.33 4.82
N ALA A 281 2.35 -10.25 5.30
CA ALA A 281 1.02 -10.48 4.75
C ALA A 281 0.09 -9.28 5.03
N LEU A 282 0.15 -8.71 6.24
CA LEU A 282 -0.64 -7.55 6.63
C LEU A 282 -0.24 -6.31 5.83
N SER A 283 1.07 -6.07 5.65
CA SER A 283 1.56 -4.94 4.85
C SER A 283 1.17 -5.07 3.38
N ALA A 284 1.32 -6.24 2.79
CA ALA A 284 0.91 -6.49 1.41
C ALA A 284 -0.61 -6.34 1.21
N MET A 285 -1.40 -6.84 2.15
CA MET A 285 -2.84 -6.69 2.21
C MET A 285 -3.22 -5.20 2.24
N TRP A 286 -2.63 -4.45 3.17
CA TRP A 286 -3.03 -3.07 3.36
C TRP A 286 -2.61 -2.18 2.18
N LYS A 287 -1.45 -2.43 1.58
CA LYS A 287 -1.01 -1.72 0.38
C LYS A 287 -2.05 -1.86 -0.75
N TYR A 288 -2.50 -3.06 -1.08
CA TYR A 288 -3.43 -3.21 -2.19
C TYR A 288 -4.84 -2.72 -1.85
N GLN A 289 -5.32 -2.98 -0.63
CA GLN A 289 -6.66 -2.55 -0.22
C GLN A 289 -6.78 -1.03 -0.20
N SER A 290 -5.85 -0.34 0.47
CA SER A 290 -5.92 1.12 0.60
C SER A 290 -5.82 1.85 -0.75
N THR A 291 -4.92 1.40 -1.63
CA THR A 291 -4.72 2.05 -2.92
C THR A 291 -5.86 1.76 -3.91
N GLU A 292 -6.44 0.55 -3.92
CA GLU A 292 -7.64 0.24 -4.73
C GLU A 292 -8.86 1.01 -4.23
N ARG A 293 -9.07 1.07 -2.92
CA ARG A 293 -10.16 1.83 -2.31
C ARG A 293 -10.01 3.33 -2.55
N GLY A 294 -8.78 3.85 -2.49
CA GLY A 294 -8.48 5.23 -2.88
C GLY A 294 -8.84 5.52 -4.33
N ARG A 295 -8.48 4.61 -5.27
CA ARG A 295 -8.85 4.73 -6.69
C ARG A 295 -10.36 4.74 -6.90
N ILE A 296 -11.10 3.85 -6.23
CA ILE A 296 -12.57 3.80 -6.30
C ILE A 296 -13.16 5.13 -5.83
N ALA A 297 -12.70 5.64 -4.69
CA ALA A 297 -13.19 6.91 -4.15
C ALA A 297 -12.93 8.09 -5.12
N VAL A 298 -11.74 8.17 -5.70
CA VAL A 298 -11.39 9.23 -6.66
C VAL A 298 -12.26 9.14 -7.92
N ASN A 299 -12.48 7.96 -8.47
CA ASN A 299 -13.31 7.78 -9.68
C ASN A 299 -14.74 8.28 -9.42
N HIS A 300 -15.37 7.87 -8.33
CA HIS A 300 -16.71 8.35 -7.98
C HIS A 300 -16.75 9.85 -7.67
N ALA A 301 -15.69 10.39 -7.07
CA ALA A 301 -15.60 11.82 -6.82
C ALA A 301 -15.48 12.64 -8.12
N MET A 302 -14.76 12.11 -9.13
CA MET A 302 -14.72 12.70 -10.48
C MET A 302 -16.12 12.77 -11.08
N ASP A 303 -16.91 11.69 -10.98
CA ASP A 303 -18.28 11.64 -11.49
C ASP A 303 -19.19 12.64 -10.77
N VAL A 304 -19.12 12.73 -9.45
CA VAL A 304 -19.92 13.68 -8.65
C VAL A 304 -19.57 15.14 -8.97
N MET A 305 -18.28 15.46 -9.14
CA MET A 305 -17.81 16.82 -9.43
C MET A 305 -17.89 17.18 -10.92
N ALA A 306 -18.08 16.19 -11.79
CA ALA A 306 -18.33 16.33 -13.23
C ALA A 306 -17.33 17.29 -13.93
N GLY A 307 -17.77 18.33 -14.61
CA GLY A 307 -16.93 19.28 -15.35
C GLY A 307 -15.82 19.91 -14.51
N ALA A 308 -16.07 20.19 -13.23
CA ALA A 308 -15.06 20.74 -12.32
C ALA A 308 -13.87 19.77 -12.06
N ALA A 309 -14.09 18.46 -12.23
CA ALA A 309 -13.06 17.45 -12.08
C ALA A 309 -12.36 17.07 -13.41
N ILE A 310 -12.88 17.51 -14.56
CA ILE A 310 -12.32 17.19 -15.87
C ILE A 310 -11.37 18.29 -16.38
N GLN A 311 -11.68 19.56 -16.10
CA GLN A 311 -10.82 20.67 -16.51
C GLN A 311 -9.55 20.69 -15.67
N GLU A 312 -8.38 20.63 -16.30
CA GLU A 312 -7.10 20.77 -15.59
C GLU A 312 -6.87 22.21 -15.14
N GLY A 313 -6.12 22.39 -14.08
CA GLY A 313 -5.74 23.70 -13.56
C GLY A 313 -5.86 23.75 -12.03
N PRO A 314 -5.62 24.92 -11.44
CA PRO A 314 -5.55 25.08 -9.98
C PRO A 314 -6.87 24.83 -9.27
N ASN A 315 -8.00 24.91 -9.98
CA ASN A 315 -9.34 24.68 -9.44
C ASN A 315 -9.73 23.19 -9.42
N ASN A 316 -8.98 22.33 -10.09
CA ASN A 316 -9.24 20.88 -10.07
C ASN A 316 -8.52 20.22 -8.90
N ILE A 317 -9.26 19.93 -7.84
CA ILE A 317 -8.74 19.29 -6.61
C ILE A 317 -8.31 17.83 -6.86
N LEU A 318 -8.92 17.14 -7.81
CA LEU A 318 -8.79 15.70 -7.99
C LEU A 318 -7.82 15.28 -9.09
N ALA A 319 -7.51 16.14 -10.07
CA ALA A 319 -6.76 15.76 -11.27
C ALA A 319 -5.42 15.06 -10.97
N ASN A 320 -4.60 15.65 -10.13
CA ASN A 320 -3.30 15.06 -9.77
C ASN A 320 -3.44 13.76 -9.00
N THR A 321 -4.40 13.67 -8.10
CA THR A 321 -4.70 12.45 -7.35
C THR A 321 -5.18 11.36 -8.30
N TYR A 322 -6.10 11.65 -9.22
CA TYR A 322 -6.60 10.72 -10.22
C TYR A 322 -5.47 10.15 -11.10
N LYS A 323 -4.61 11.02 -11.66
CA LYS A 323 -3.47 10.63 -12.49
C LYS A 323 -2.45 9.78 -11.72
N SER A 324 -2.33 9.98 -10.41
CA SER A 324 -1.28 9.34 -9.61
C SER A 324 -1.69 7.99 -9.01
N MET A 325 -2.99 7.68 -8.90
CA MET A 325 -3.43 6.41 -8.33
C MET A 325 -2.87 5.17 -9.05
N PRO A 326 -2.73 5.14 -10.40
CA PRO A 326 -2.06 4.03 -11.08
C PRO A 326 -0.62 3.80 -10.64
N ILE A 327 0.11 4.86 -10.24
CA ILE A 327 1.47 4.76 -9.71
C ILE A 327 1.44 3.99 -8.38
N ALA A 328 0.59 4.43 -7.44
CA ALA A 328 0.45 3.80 -6.13
C ALA A 328 0.04 2.31 -6.21
N ILE A 329 -0.75 1.95 -7.23
CA ILE A 329 -1.19 0.58 -7.49
C ILE A 329 -0.07 -0.29 -8.04
N THR A 330 0.85 0.29 -8.83
CA THR A 330 1.88 -0.43 -9.58
C THR A 330 3.15 -0.66 -8.77
N VAL A 331 3.62 0.37 -8.03
CA VAL A 331 4.94 0.31 -7.35
C VAL A 331 4.91 -0.50 -6.06
N GLU A 332 6.08 -0.89 -5.56
CA GLU A 332 6.27 -1.77 -4.38
C GLU A 332 5.53 -3.12 -4.48
N GLY A 333 5.52 -3.68 -5.69
CA GLY A 333 4.77 -4.88 -6.04
C GLY A 333 3.36 -4.54 -6.52
N ALA A 334 3.08 -4.84 -7.80
CA ALA A 334 1.78 -4.57 -8.40
C ALA A 334 0.64 -5.23 -7.60
N ASN A 335 -0.46 -4.52 -7.40
CA ASN A 335 -1.60 -4.99 -6.60
C ASN A 335 -2.12 -6.35 -7.07
N ILE A 336 -2.14 -6.59 -8.38
CA ILE A 336 -2.58 -7.87 -8.97
C ILE A 336 -1.83 -9.05 -8.36
N LEU A 337 -0.50 -8.96 -8.25
CA LEU A 337 0.33 -10.04 -7.71
C LEU A 337 0.46 -9.99 -6.18
N SER A 338 0.52 -8.79 -5.59
CA SER A 338 0.56 -8.64 -4.13
C SER A 338 -0.66 -9.26 -3.46
N ARG A 339 -1.84 -9.09 -4.05
CA ARG A 339 -3.10 -9.67 -3.58
C ARG A 339 -3.06 -11.20 -3.56
N SER A 340 -2.62 -11.84 -4.64
CA SER A 340 -2.67 -13.30 -4.76
C SER A 340 -1.45 -13.99 -4.15
N LEU A 341 -0.24 -13.54 -4.51
CA LEU A 341 0.98 -14.27 -4.17
C LEU A 341 1.54 -13.90 -2.80
N VAL A 342 1.53 -12.61 -2.43
CA VAL A 342 2.16 -12.17 -1.18
C VAL A 342 1.20 -12.30 0.00
N THR A 343 -0.03 -11.78 -0.13
CA THR A 343 -0.99 -11.71 0.98
C THR A 343 -1.44 -13.10 1.43
N PHE A 344 -1.96 -13.92 0.51
CA PHE A 344 -2.45 -15.24 0.89
C PHE A 344 -1.42 -16.34 0.64
N GLY A 345 -0.80 -16.42 -0.53
CA GLY A 345 0.17 -17.46 -0.86
C GLY A 345 1.35 -17.49 0.12
N GLY A 346 2.04 -16.36 0.28
CA GLY A 346 3.14 -16.23 1.25
C GLY A 346 2.64 -16.20 2.71
N GLY A 347 1.49 -15.57 2.96
CA GLY A 347 0.86 -15.51 4.28
C GLY A 347 0.48 -16.87 4.81
N LEU A 348 -0.16 -17.72 4.00
CA LEU A 348 -0.56 -19.06 4.39
C LEU A 348 0.65 -19.93 4.81
N MET A 349 1.74 -19.89 4.02
CA MET A 349 2.97 -20.62 4.33
C MET A 349 3.63 -20.21 5.64
N ARG A 350 3.50 -18.93 6.01
CA ARG A 350 4.13 -18.39 7.24
C ARG A 350 3.24 -18.50 8.47
N SER A 351 1.92 -18.32 8.29
CA SER A 351 0.97 -18.22 9.41
C SER A 351 0.27 -19.53 9.75
N HIS A 352 0.22 -20.50 8.83
CA HIS A 352 -0.41 -21.79 9.12
C HIS A 352 0.47 -22.62 10.07
N PRO A 353 -0.06 -23.08 11.22
CA PRO A 353 0.76 -23.67 12.29
C PRO A 353 1.52 -24.95 11.89
N HIS A 354 1.07 -25.67 10.87
CA HIS A 354 1.62 -26.96 10.49
C HIS A 354 2.12 -27.05 9.05
N LEU A 355 1.75 -26.12 8.17
CA LEU A 355 2.00 -26.22 6.72
C LEU A 355 3.49 -26.18 6.39
N ARG A 356 4.25 -25.25 6.98
CA ARG A 356 5.68 -25.14 6.75
C ARG A 356 6.41 -26.41 7.16
N ASN A 357 6.15 -26.89 8.37
CA ASN A 357 6.78 -28.12 8.88
C ASN A 357 6.41 -29.35 8.03
N LEU A 358 5.21 -29.39 7.46
CA LEU A 358 4.79 -30.45 6.55
C LEU A 358 5.58 -30.41 5.24
N VAL A 359 5.77 -29.21 4.67
CA VAL A 359 6.56 -29.01 3.44
C VAL A 359 8.03 -29.34 3.68
N ASP A 360 8.61 -28.87 4.78
CA ASP A 360 10.00 -29.16 5.16
C ASP A 360 10.21 -30.67 5.35
N ALA A 361 9.24 -31.36 5.97
CA ALA A 361 9.30 -32.83 6.14
C ALA A 361 9.25 -33.59 4.81
N ILE A 362 8.53 -33.08 3.81
CA ILE A 362 8.53 -33.63 2.44
C ILE A 362 9.88 -33.40 1.77
N GLN A 363 10.45 -32.19 1.88
CA GLN A 363 11.73 -31.83 1.25
C GLN A 363 12.90 -32.62 1.86
N ASP A 364 12.84 -32.85 3.18
CA ASP A 364 13.86 -33.60 3.93
C ASP A 364 13.63 -35.12 3.88
N GLU A 365 12.60 -35.62 3.19
CA GLU A 365 12.20 -37.05 3.11
C GLU A 365 11.95 -37.70 4.49
N LYS A 366 11.53 -36.91 5.50
CA LYS A 366 11.32 -37.38 6.89
C LYS A 366 9.89 -37.90 7.09
N THR A 367 9.62 -39.16 6.78
CA THR A 367 8.27 -39.77 6.86
C THR A 367 7.60 -39.63 8.23
N GLY A 368 8.33 -39.81 9.33
CA GLY A 368 7.77 -39.69 10.69
C GLY A 368 7.32 -38.28 11.01
N SER A 369 8.09 -37.24 10.63
CA SER A 369 7.74 -35.84 10.76
C SER A 369 6.55 -35.49 9.87
N PHE A 370 6.51 -35.99 8.65
CA PHE A 370 5.38 -35.80 7.72
C PHE A 370 4.07 -36.32 8.32
N LEU A 371 4.03 -37.58 8.78
CA LEU A 371 2.82 -38.18 9.38
C LEU A 371 2.35 -37.42 10.62
N LYS A 372 3.29 -36.97 11.47
CA LYS A 372 2.98 -36.14 12.64
C LYS A 372 2.30 -34.85 12.24
N HIS A 373 2.90 -34.08 11.33
CA HIS A 373 2.36 -32.77 10.93
C HIS A 373 1.08 -32.89 10.08
N LEU A 374 0.93 -33.99 9.33
CA LEU A 374 -0.33 -34.29 8.64
C LEU A 374 -1.47 -34.57 9.65
N GLY A 375 -1.22 -35.35 10.68
CA GLY A 375 -2.18 -35.61 11.75
C GLY A 375 -2.60 -34.32 12.48
N LEU A 376 -1.63 -33.45 12.79
CA LEU A 376 -1.89 -32.12 13.39
C LEU A 376 -2.69 -31.21 12.46
N MET A 377 -2.44 -31.24 11.16
CA MET A 377 -3.21 -30.49 10.17
C MET A 377 -4.66 -30.96 10.08
N ILE A 378 -4.89 -32.30 10.11
CA ILE A 378 -6.24 -32.86 10.16
C ILE A 378 -6.95 -32.40 11.45
N GLY A 379 -6.28 -32.50 12.60
CA GLY A 379 -6.81 -32.01 13.88
C GLY A 379 -7.17 -30.52 13.85
N HIS A 380 -6.30 -29.69 13.28
CA HIS A 380 -6.54 -28.26 13.06
C HIS A 380 -7.77 -28.02 12.18
N THR A 381 -7.93 -28.81 11.11
CA THR A 381 -9.09 -28.72 10.21
C THR A 381 -10.39 -29.06 10.92
N VAL A 382 -10.44 -30.16 11.66
CA VAL A 382 -11.63 -30.60 12.43
C VAL A 382 -11.98 -29.59 13.52
N SER A 383 -10.97 -29.08 14.25
CA SER A 383 -11.18 -28.07 15.28
C SER A 383 -11.79 -26.79 14.70
N ASN A 384 -11.25 -26.29 13.59
CA ASN A 384 -11.78 -25.09 12.95
C ASN A 384 -13.15 -25.31 12.30
N PHE A 385 -13.42 -26.51 11.77
CA PHE A 385 -14.77 -26.87 11.34
C PHE A 385 -15.76 -26.75 12.49
N GLY A 386 -15.49 -27.38 13.64
CA GLY A 386 -16.35 -27.30 14.82
C GLY A 386 -16.57 -25.86 15.31
N LYS A 387 -15.48 -25.08 15.44
CA LYS A 387 -15.57 -23.67 15.84
C LYS A 387 -16.34 -22.82 14.81
N ALA A 388 -16.16 -23.08 13.53
CA ALA A 388 -16.89 -22.36 12.49
C ALA A 388 -18.41 -22.63 12.55
N LEU A 389 -18.86 -23.80 13.00
CA LEU A 389 -20.27 -24.09 13.22
C LEU A 389 -20.90 -23.23 14.35
N THR A 390 -20.08 -22.65 15.24
CA THR A 390 -20.51 -21.70 16.27
C THR A 390 -20.49 -20.23 15.82
N ARG A 391 -20.55 -19.99 14.51
CA ARG A 391 -20.53 -18.66 13.87
C ARG A 391 -19.20 -17.90 14.01
N ASN A 392 -18.11 -18.57 14.32
CA ASN A 392 -16.79 -17.98 14.36
C ASN A 392 -16.24 -17.81 12.94
N ARG A 393 -16.19 -16.58 12.44
CA ARG A 393 -15.74 -16.26 11.08
C ARG A 393 -14.23 -16.44 10.88
N TYR A 394 -13.43 -16.27 11.92
CA TYR A 394 -11.99 -16.55 11.85
C TYR A 394 -11.74 -18.07 11.68
N ALA A 395 -12.52 -18.89 12.39
CA ALA A 395 -12.46 -20.34 12.22
C ALA A 395 -12.97 -20.77 10.84
N LEU A 396 -13.99 -20.10 10.28
CA LEU A 396 -14.44 -20.33 8.90
C LEU A 396 -13.32 -20.02 7.90
N PHE A 397 -12.60 -18.92 8.07
CA PHE A 397 -11.45 -18.59 7.24
C PHE A 397 -10.34 -19.65 7.35
N ALA A 398 -9.96 -20.04 8.57
CA ALA A 398 -8.94 -21.07 8.80
C ALA A 398 -9.36 -22.43 8.22
N PHE A 399 -10.62 -22.83 8.38
CA PHE A 399 -11.17 -24.03 7.77
C PHE A 399 -11.11 -23.97 6.24
N THR A 400 -11.54 -22.85 5.65
CA THR A 400 -11.51 -22.65 4.19
C THR A 400 -10.07 -22.68 3.66
N SER A 401 -9.11 -22.11 4.38
CA SER A 401 -7.68 -22.17 4.04
C SER A 401 -7.19 -23.61 3.96
N ASN A 402 -7.60 -24.47 4.90
CA ASN A 402 -7.28 -25.91 4.84
C ASN A 402 -7.95 -26.61 3.63
N MET A 403 -9.17 -26.20 3.28
CA MET A 403 -9.85 -26.74 2.10
C MET A 403 -9.16 -26.34 0.80
N VAL A 404 -8.57 -25.15 0.73
CA VAL A 404 -7.76 -24.71 -0.43
C VAL A 404 -6.53 -25.61 -0.63
N LEU A 405 -5.93 -26.14 0.46
CA LEU A 405 -4.79 -27.07 0.36
C LEU A 405 -5.15 -28.42 -0.29
N THR A 406 -6.45 -28.77 -0.37
CA THR A 406 -6.89 -29.98 -1.09
C THR A 406 -6.64 -29.92 -2.61
N LEU A 407 -6.36 -28.73 -3.15
CA LEU A 407 -5.91 -28.56 -4.53
C LEU A 407 -4.52 -29.16 -4.79
N GLY A 408 -3.73 -29.42 -3.76
CA GLY A 408 -2.38 -29.97 -3.88
C GLY A 408 -1.49 -29.10 -4.78
N ALA A 409 -0.80 -29.72 -5.75
CA ALA A 409 0.09 -29.00 -6.66
C ALA A 409 -0.61 -27.95 -7.55
N LYS A 410 -1.92 -28.08 -7.80
CA LYS A 410 -2.70 -27.10 -8.56
C LYS A 410 -2.81 -25.75 -7.84
N TYR A 411 -2.70 -25.76 -6.50
CA TYR A 411 -2.77 -24.52 -5.71
C TYR A 411 -1.75 -23.47 -6.16
N LYS A 412 -0.52 -23.85 -6.50
CA LYS A 412 0.54 -22.93 -6.97
C LYS A 412 0.14 -22.12 -8.21
N ARG A 413 -0.81 -22.62 -9.01
CA ARG A 413 -1.33 -21.97 -10.23
C ARG A 413 -2.72 -21.37 -10.04
N SER A 414 -3.31 -21.50 -8.86
CA SER A 414 -4.68 -21.07 -8.55
C SER A 414 -4.71 -19.65 -7.99
N GLU A 415 -4.14 -18.69 -8.73
CA GLU A 415 -4.06 -17.29 -8.28
C GLU A 415 -5.43 -16.66 -8.08
N TYR A 416 -6.45 -17.10 -8.81
CA TYR A 416 -7.83 -16.66 -8.60
C TYR A 416 -8.31 -17.00 -7.19
N ILE A 417 -8.14 -18.24 -6.73
CA ILE A 417 -8.50 -18.66 -5.36
C ILE A 417 -7.65 -17.89 -4.35
N SER A 418 -6.33 -17.81 -4.57
CA SER A 418 -5.42 -17.08 -3.67
C SER A 418 -5.84 -15.61 -3.50
N SER A 419 -6.27 -14.96 -4.59
CA SER A 419 -6.75 -13.57 -4.52
C SER A 419 -8.06 -13.44 -3.74
N ARG A 420 -9.02 -14.37 -3.89
CA ARG A 420 -10.26 -14.35 -3.12
C ARG A 420 -10.04 -14.64 -1.63
N MET A 421 -9.12 -15.55 -1.31
CA MET A 421 -8.72 -15.80 0.07
C MET A 421 -8.01 -14.58 0.68
N ALA A 422 -7.21 -13.86 -0.11
CA ALA A 422 -6.62 -12.60 0.32
C ALA A 422 -7.69 -11.52 0.59
N ASP A 423 -8.75 -11.46 -0.21
CA ASP A 423 -9.88 -10.56 0.03
C ASP A 423 -10.59 -10.91 1.34
N ILE A 424 -10.90 -12.19 1.58
CA ILE A 424 -11.52 -12.63 2.84
C ILE A 424 -10.66 -12.24 4.04
N PHE A 425 -9.35 -12.51 3.98
CA PHE A 425 -8.40 -12.12 5.02
C PHE A 425 -8.43 -10.60 5.26
N SER A 426 -8.32 -9.82 4.17
CA SER A 426 -8.32 -8.36 4.23
C SER A 426 -9.58 -7.81 4.87
N ILE A 427 -10.74 -8.34 4.46
CA ILE A 427 -12.04 -7.91 4.98
C ILE A 427 -12.14 -8.23 6.48
N ARG A 428 -11.64 -9.39 6.94
CA ARG A 428 -11.62 -9.71 8.37
C ARG A 428 -10.78 -8.74 9.17
N VAL A 429 -9.60 -8.36 8.68
CA VAL A 429 -8.75 -7.34 9.33
C VAL A 429 -9.46 -5.98 9.35
N MET A 430 -10.04 -5.54 8.24
CA MET A 430 -10.80 -4.29 8.19
C MET A 430 -12.00 -4.30 9.13
N CYS A 431 -12.77 -5.41 9.16
CA CYS A 431 -13.88 -5.56 10.09
C CYS A 431 -13.44 -5.44 11.55
N SER A 432 -12.31 -6.06 11.94
CA SER A 432 -11.85 -5.97 13.34
C SER A 432 -11.55 -4.54 13.77
N GLY A 433 -10.95 -3.73 12.87
CA GLY A 433 -10.72 -2.31 13.13
C GLY A 433 -12.00 -1.48 13.21
N ILE A 434 -12.98 -1.78 12.34
CA ILE A 434 -14.29 -1.09 12.33
C ILE A 434 -15.17 -1.51 13.51
N GLU A 435 -15.19 -2.79 13.86
CA GLU A 435 -15.95 -3.33 15.01
C GLU A 435 -15.49 -2.74 16.35
N ALA A 436 -14.22 -2.32 16.47
CA ALA A 436 -13.68 -1.68 17.66
C ALA A 436 -14.14 -0.22 17.85
N LEU A 437 -14.76 0.40 16.84
CA LEU A 437 -15.26 1.77 16.92
C LEU A 437 -16.60 1.85 17.64
N ASN A 438 -16.93 3.06 18.10
CA ASN A 438 -18.28 3.32 18.64
C ASN A 438 -19.35 3.05 17.59
N GLN A 439 -20.50 2.58 18.03
CA GLN A 439 -21.61 2.28 17.15
C GLN A 439 -22.21 3.56 16.60
N ASP A 440 -22.29 3.66 15.27
CA ASP A 440 -22.99 4.68 14.52
C ASP A 440 -23.47 4.10 13.17
N ASP A 441 -24.30 4.85 12.46
CA ASP A 441 -24.88 4.40 11.19
C ASP A 441 -23.81 4.15 10.11
N MET A 442 -22.72 4.92 10.12
CA MET A 442 -21.62 4.74 9.14
C MET A 442 -20.84 3.45 9.40
N ARG A 443 -20.59 3.13 10.67
CA ARG A 443 -20.01 1.86 11.07
C ARG A 443 -20.89 0.69 10.61
N ASP A 444 -22.18 0.76 10.89
CA ASP A 444 -23.12 -0.31 10.55
C ASP A 444 -23.26 -0.46 9.02
N TYR A 445 -23.34 0.63 8.28
CA TYR A 445 -23.30 0.65 6.81
C TYR A 445 -22.01 -0.01 6.28
N THR A 446 -20.87 0.38 6.84
CA THR A 446 -19.56 -0.16 6.45
C THR A 446 -19.49 -1.66 6.68
N LEU A 447 -19.94 -2.15 7.84
CA LEU A 447 -19.95 -3.59 8.13
C LEU A 447 -20.90 -4.38 7.21
N LYS A 448 -22.07 -3.82 6.84
CA LYS A 448 -22.96 -4.41 5.82
C LYS A 448 -22.25 -4.56 4.46
N ARG A 449 -21.51 -3.52 4.03
CA ARG A 449 -20.76 -3.51 2.76
C ARG A 449 -19.63 -4.55 2.78
N LEU A 450 -18.78 -4.53 3.80
CA LEU A 450 -17.68 -5.48 3.98
C LEU A 450 -18.21 -6.92 4.07
N HIS A 451 -19.33 -7.16 4.74
CA HIS A 451 -19.97 -8.46 4.77
C HIS A 451 -20.37 -8.97 3.38
N ASN A 452 -20.93 -8.11 2.54
CA ASN A 452 -21.31 -8.48 1.16
C ASN A 452 -20.09 -8.78 0.28
N GLU A 453 -19.02 -8.02 0.43
CA GLU A 453 -17.74 -8.27 -0.25
C GLU A 453 -17.15 -9.63 0.20
N GLU A 454 -17.11 -9.90 1.50
CA GLU A 454 -16.65 -11.18 2.06
C GLU A 454 -17.48 -12.37 1.57
N LEU A 455 -18.80 -12.23 1.59
CA LEU A 455 -19.72 -13.26 1.11
C LEU A 455 -19.46 -13.60 -0.37
N GLN A 456 -19.22 -12.58 -1.20
CA GLN A 456 -18.93 -12.79 -2.61
C GLN A 456 -17.60 -13.54 -2.79
N ALA A 457 -16.56 -13.16 -2.04
CA ALA A 457 -15.27 -13.85 -2.09
C ALA A 457 -15.39 -15.33 -1.68
N TYR A 458 -16.15 -15.65 -0.63
CA TYR A 458 -16.41 -17.06 -0.25
C TYR A 458 -17.16 -17.83 -1.35
N LYS A 459 -18.18 -17.24 -1.98
CA LYS A 459 -18.92 -17.88 -3.08
C LYS A 459 -18.03 -18.18 -4.27
N ASP A 460 -17.07 -17.30 -4.54
CA ASP A 460 -16.12 -17.50 -5.64
C ASP A 460 -15.15 -18.65 -5.31
N VAL A 461 -14.63 -18.71 -4.08
CA VAL A 461 -13.77 -19.82 -3.63
C VAL A 461 -14.52 -21.15 -3.66
N GLU A 462 -15.77 -21.21 -3.18
CA GLU A 462 -16.59 -22.42 -3.15
C GLU A 462 -16.72 -23.10 -4.53
N LYS A 463 -16.82 -22.30 -5.60
CA LYS A 463 -16.99 -22.78 -6.97
C LYS A 463 -15.73 -23.41 -7.56
N GLU A 464 -14.57 -22.93 -7.12
CA GLU A 464 -13.28 -23.30 -7.67
C GLU A 464 -12.60 -24.44 -6.89
N LEU A 465 -13.11 -24.77 -5.69
CA LEU A 465 -12.61 -25.90 -4.90
C LEU A 465 -13.10 -27.25 -5.45
N PRO A 466 -12.39 -28.36 -5.18
CA PRO A 466 -12.92 -29.69 -5.42
C PRO A 466 -14.31 -29.86 -4.80
N LEU A 467 -15.20 -30.57 -5.49
CA LEU A 467 -16.64 -30.65 -5.19
C LEU A 467 -16.96 -30.82 -3.70
N VAL A 468 -16.32 -31.80 -3.06
CA VAL A 468 -16.55 -32.09 -1.62
C VAL A 468 -16.08 -30.93 -0.75
N ALA A 469 -14.88 -30.40 -1.00
CA ALA A 469 -14.34 -29.26 -0.26
C ALA A 469 -15.21 -28.00 -0.42
N GLY A 470 -15.63 -27.71 -1.65
CA GLY A 470 -16.54 -26.58 -1.93
C GLY A 470 -17.90 -26.71 -1.27
N LEU A 471 -18.48 -27.92 -1.27
CA LEU A 471 -19.75 -28.18 -0.56
C LEU A 471 -19.62 -28.02 0.96
N LEU A 472 -18.51 -28.47 1.55
CA LEU A 472 -18.26 -28.29 2.98
C LEU A 472 -18.10 -26.81 3.35
N VAL A 473 -17.32 -26.04 2.60
CA VAL A 473 -17.17 -24.59 2.81
C VAL A 473 -18.55 -23.90 2.68
N LYS A 474 -19.33 -24.22 1.66
CA LYS A 474 -20.68 -23.70 1.45
C LYS A 474 -21.61 -24.02 2.62
N LEU A 475 -21.55 -25.25 3.15
CA LEU A 475 -22.35 -25.66 4.32
C LEU A 475 -22.01 -24.81 5.54
N VAL A 476 -20.72 -24.77 5.90
CA VAL A 476 -20.25 -24.01 7.08
C VAL A 476 -20.54 -22.53 6.94
N ARG A 477 -20.34 -21.95 5.76
CA ARG A 477 -20.69 -20.55 5.48
C ARG A 477 -22.19 -20.28 5.70
N LYS A 478 -23.08 -21.19 5.25
CA LYS A 478 -24.52 -21.06 5.47
C LYS A 478 -24.88 -21.14 6.96
N VAL A 479 -24.23 -21.99 7.73
CA VAL A 479 -24.39 -22.07 9.20
C VAL A 479 -23.94 -20.78 9.88
N ASN A 480 -22.93 -20.10 9.33
CA ASN A 480 -22.51 -18.76 9.77
C ASN A 480 -23.49 -17.65 9.37
N PHE A 481 -24.64 -17.96 8.82
CA PHE A 481 -25.66 -17.02 8.37
C PHE A 481 -25.14 -15.95 7.39
N MET A 482 -24.11 -16.28 6.63
CA MET A 482 -23.59 -15.37 5.59
C MET A 482 -24.59 -15.34 4.42
N ARG A 483 -25.50 -14.39 4.48
CA ARG A 483 -26.46 -14.06 3.42
C ARG A 483 -26.20 -12.64 2.94
N ARG A 484 -26.58 -12.35 1.70
CA ARG A 484 -26.50 -11.00 1.16
C ARG A 484 -27.40 -10.07 1.99
N ILE A 485 -26.84 -8.98 2.46
CA ILE A 485 -27.54 -7.90 3.13
C ILE A 485 -27.91 -6.88 2.04
N HIS A 486 -29.20 -6.52 2.00
CA HIS A 486 -29.65 -5.49 1.08
C HIS A 486 -29.14 -4.12 1.54
N ILE A 487 -28.59 -3.35 0.62
CA ILE A 487 -28.25 -1.94 0.82
C ILE A 487 -29.35 -1.15 0.12
N SER A 488 -30.15 -0.47 0.90
CA SER A 488 -31.28 0.32 0.40
C SER A 488 -30.85 1.72 -0.05
N PRO A 489 -31.67 2.43 -0.84
CA PRO A 489 -31.44 3.85 -1.12
C PRO A 489 -31.36 4.70 0.15
N GLU A 490 -32.10 4.35 1.21
CA GLU A 490 -32.04 5.02 2.50
C GLU A 490 -30.71 4.78 3.24
N ASP A 491 -30.14 3.56 3.15
CA ASP A 491 -28.78 3.27 3.65
C ASP A 491 -27.76 4.18 2.93
N ASN A 492 -27.85 4.33 1.59
CA ASN A 492 -26.97 5.20 0.81
C ASN A 492 -27.18 6.67 1.16
N ALA A 493 -28.42 7.13 1.31
CA ALA A 493 -28.73 8.49 1.73
C ALA A 493 -28.14 8.79 3.11
N THR A 494 -28.24 7.85 4.05
CA THR A 494 -27.66 7.97 5.38
C THR A 494 -26.14 8.05 5.33
N ALA A 495 -25.47 7.12 4.62
CA ALA A 495 -24.02 7.12 4.49
C ALA A 495 -23.50 8.39 3.77
N SER A 496 -24.20 8.88 2.74
CA SER A 496 -23.82 10.10 2.01
C SER A 496 -23.85 11.35 2.91
N ARG A 497 -24.77 11.40 3.89
CA ARG A 497 -24.86 12.50 4.86
C ARG A 497 -23.61 12.66 5.71
N TYR A 498 -22.86 11.58 5.97
CA TYR A 498 -21.60 11.64 6.72
C TYR A 498 -20.54 12.49 6.05
N ILE A 499 -20.62 12.73 4.73
CA ILE A 499 -19.70 13.60 4.00
C ILE A 499 -20.36 14.88 3.44
N THR A 500 -21.69 14.90 3.29
CA THR A 500 -22.42 16.08 2.79
C THR A 500 -22.93 16.97 3.91
N GLU A 501 -23.01 16.49 5.14
CA GLU A 501 -23.44 17.24 6.32
C GLU A 501 -22.28 17.41 7.31
N LYS A 502 -22.38 18.39 8.20
CA LYS A 502 -21.39 18.59 9.27
C LYS A 502 -21.40 17.37 10.19
N SER A 503 -20.38 16.57 10.12
CA SER A 503 -20.26 15.34 10.90
C SER A 503 -18.94 15.29 11.65
N PHE A 504 -18.90 14.45 12.68
CA PHE A 504 -17.64 14.15 13.36
C PHE A 504 -16.63 13.52 12.40
N PHE A 505 -17.08 12.70 11.47
CA PHE A 505 -16.26 12.04 10.48
C PHE A 505 -15.57 13.04 9.54
N VAL A 506 -16.30 14.04 9.00
CA VAL A 506 -15.68 15.12 8.20
C VAL A 506 -14.66 15.89 9.03
N ASN A 507 -14.99 16.24 10.27
CA ASN A 507 -14.05 16.94 11.14
C ASN A 507 -12.77 16.14 11.38
N GLN A 508 -12.88 14.83 11.60
CA GLN A 508 -11.70 13.95 11.71
C GLN A 508 -10.85 13.96 10.44
N MET A 509 -11.47 13.90 9.24
CA MET A 509 -10.73 13.97 7.98
C MET A 509 -10.02 15.32 7.82
N LEU A 510 -10.71 16.44 8.10
CA LEU A 510 -10.14 17.79 8.01
C LEU A 510 -8.89 17.98 8.89
N THR A 511 -8.79 17.29 10.02
CA THR A 511 -7.56 17.33 10.84
C THR A 511 -6.39 16.57 10.21
N LYS A 512 -6.67 15.58 9.40
CA LYS A 512 -5.68 14.67 8.80
C LYS A 512 -5.19 15.11 7.42
N ILE A 513 -6.03 15.80 6.65
CA ILE A 513 -5.69 16.28 5.30
C ILE A 513 -5.19 17.73 5.33
N HIS A 514 -4.53 18.13 4.24
CA HIS A 514 -4.22 19.53 3.98
C HIS A 514 -5.40 20.19 3.27
N VAL A 515 -5.82 21.33 3.79
CA VAL A 515 -6.96 22.11 3.24
C VAL A 515 -6.44 23.47 2.80
N SER A 516 -6.36 23.71 1.51
CA SER A 516 -5.91 24.98 0.92
C SER A 516 -6.52 25.20 -0.46
N GLY A 517 -6.36 26.39 -1.02
CA GLY A 517 -6.84 26.73 -2.35
C GLY A 517 -8.33 26.42 -2.54
N ARG A 518 -8.68 25.83 -3.66
CA ARG A 518 -10.08 25.50 -4.00
C ARG A 518 -10.77 24.59 -2.97
N LEU A 519 -10.03 23.66 -2.37
CA LEU A 519 -10.59 22.79 -1.33
C LEU A 519 -10.99 23.61 -0.09
N SER A 520 -10.18 24.60 0.31
CA SER A 520 -10.51 25.50 1.42
C SER A 520 -11.80 26.28 1.15
N GLU A 521 -11.95 26.83 -0.04
CA GLU A 521 -13.15 27.57 -0.46
C GLU A 521 -14.42 26.70 -0.39
N LEU A 522 -14.35 25.46 -0.91
CA LEU A 522 -15.46 24.52 -0.83
C LEU A 522 -15.80 24.13 0.60
N VAL A 523 -14.79 23.91 1.45
CA VAL A 523 -14.99 23.57 2.87
C VAL A 523 -15.57 24.77 3.62
N GLU A 524 -15.15 25.98 3.35
CA GLU A 524 -15.72 27.19 3.94
C GLU A 524 -17.19 27.38 3.55
N CYS A 525 -17.53 27.19 2.28
CA CYS A 525 -18.92 27.22 1.82
C CYS A 525 -19.75 26.12 2.52
N TYR A 526 -19.19 24.92 2.65
CA TYR A 526 -19.79 23.81 3.37
C TYR A 526 -20.02 24.12 4.86
N ILE A 527 -19.02 24.67 5.55
CA ILE A 527 -19.11 25.01 6.99
C ILE A 527 -20.11 26.16 7.23
N ASN A 528 -20.10 27.19 6.38
CA ASN A 528 -20.89 28.41 6.58
C ASN A 528 -22.30 28.35 5.98
N ASN A 529 -22.72 27.21 5.42
CA ASN A 529 -23.99 27.05 4.69
C ASN A 529 -24.18 28.09 3.56
N ARG A 530 -23.09 28.60 3.00
CA ARG A 530 -23.16 29.55 1.87
C ARG A 530 -23.56 28.78 0.61
N HIS A 531 -24.53 29.31 -0.11
CA HIS A 531 -25.09 28.74 -1.32
C HIS A 531 -24.35 29.20 -2.57
N GLU A 532 -24.62 28.54 -3.66
CA GLU A 532 -24.16 28.52 -5.04
C GLU A 532 -23.65 29.84 -5.67
N GLN A 533 -24.10 31.01 -5.25
CA GLN A 533 -23.60 32.31 -5.81
C GLN A 533 -22.09 32.48 -5.62
N THR A 534 -21.56 32.03 -4.48
CA THR A 534 -20.12 32.09 -4.19
C THR A 534 -19.32 31.04 -5.00
N VAL A 535 -19.93 29.89 -5.34
CA VAL A 535 -19.26 28.86 -6.17
C VAL A 535 -19.17 29.30 -7.63
N GLN A 536 -20.21 29.96 -8.17
CA GLN A 536 -20.21 30.53 -9.54
C GLN A 536 -19.25 31.71 -9.68
N GLU A 537 -19.15 32.58 -8.68
CA GLU A 537 -18.18 33.68 -8.65
C GLU A 537 -16.74 33.18 -8.56
N VAL A 538 -16.49 32.03 -7.92
CA VAL A 538 -15.17 31.43 -7.84
C VAL A 538 -14.81 30.65 -9.11
N ASP A 539 -15.79 30.03 -9.78
CA ASP A 539 -15.57 29.37 -11.09
C ASP A 539 -15.31 30.39 -12.23
N SER A 540 -15.68 31.68 -12.03
CA SER A 540 -15.48 32.76 -13.00
C SER A 540 -14.15 33.51 -12.82
N LYS A 541 -13.41 33.26 -11.74
CA LYS A 541 -12.06 33.80 -11.47
C LYS A 541 -10.98 32.77 -11.77
#